data_eef146c43c60727a8bdd02bb66811a66
#
_entry.id   eef146c43c60727a8bdd02bb66811a66
#
_cell.length_a   1.000
_cell.length_b   1.000
_cell.length_c   1.000
_cell.angle_alpha   90.00
_cell.angle_beta   90.00
_cell.angle_gamma   90.00
#
_symmetry.space_group_name_H-M   'P 1'
#
loop_
_entity.id
_entity.type
_entity.pdbx_description
1 polymer ?
#
loop_
_entity_poly.entity_id
_entity_poly.type
_entity_poly.pdbx_seq_one_letter_code
_entity_poly.pdbx_strand_id
1 'polypeptide(L)'
;MSLASLLQIPIWLLALIGVAAIALAVMLATPLTQPPPLASIQAGAMAIGQEGKPELSRFQARDGTWLAYRLYPAAHGETDRLAILAHGSSASSDEMHVIAKGLAASGVAAVAFDARGHGASGTRGDIAYLGQLDDDLADLVAELRRPYPKARLTLIGHSSGGGFALRIAAGPLGAAFERFVLLAPYLGYQAPTNRPSEGAGRWAATDLPRIAAITILRRIGIDWPQSLPVIAFASAPEAAMFVTSRYSFRLLVNYGPPPDWKGALEGAASRIALIAGENDELMDAPAYRNVVAPLGVRVTLLPGVDHMGIVHAPEALAAIGEAATR
;
A
#
# COMPACT_ATOMS: atom_id res chain seq x y z
N MET A 1 12.96 6.60 -56.91
CA MET A 1 13.28 7.32 -55.68
C MET A 1 14.34 6.46 -54.96
N SER A 2 15.59 6.98 -54.80
CA SER A 2 16.68 6.22 -54.21
C SER A 2 16.49 6.06 -52.68
N LEU A 3 16.89 4.92 -52.11
CA LEU A 3 16.92 4.68 -50.67
C LEU A 3 17.70 5.75 -49.90
N ALA A 4 18.55 6.54 -50.53
CA ALA A 4 19.32 7.63 -49.94
C ALA A 4 18.50 8.85 -49.51
N SER A 5 17.26 8.98 -50.02
CA SER A 5 16.37 10.13 -49.67
C SER A 5 15.55 9.90 -48.37
N LEU A 6 15.62 8.72 -47.75
CA LEU A 6 14.79 8.36 -46.59
C LEU A 6 15.49 8.54 -45.25
N LEU A 7 16.76 8.98 -45.18
CA LEU A 7 17.55 9.02 -43.95
C LEU A 7 18.34 10.33 -43.74
N GLN A 8 17.84 11.49 -44.12
CA GLN A 8 18.39 12.75 -43.61
C GLN A 8 17.60 13.20 -42.37
N ILE A 9 17.78 12.51 -41.23
CA ILE A 9 17.40 13.10 -39.95
C ILE A 9 18.25 14.36 -39.78
N PRO A 10 17.63 15.55 -39.71
CA PRO A 10 18.40 16.80 -39.62
C PRO A 10 19.29 16.79 -38.36
N ILE A 11 20.51 17.29 -38.44
CA ILE A 11 21.48 17.30 -37.33
C ILE A 11 20.89 17.95 -36.06
N TRP A 12 20.07 19.00 -36.21
CA TRP A 12 19.41 19.63 -35.06
C TRP A 12 18.44 18.67 -34.33
N LEU A 13 17.79 17.75 -35.06
CA LEU A 13 16.91 16.73 -34.43
C LEU A 13 17.73 15.71 -33.65
N LEU A 14 18.87 15.25 -34.16
CA LEU A 14 19.79 14.38 -33.43
C LEU A 14 20.36 15.08 -32.20
N ALA A 15 20.68 16.37 -32.30
CA ALA A 15 21.12 17.16 -31.14
C ALA A 15 20.01 17.26 -30.07
N LEU A 16 18.76 17.49 -30.47
CA LEU A 16 17.61 17.57 -29.58
C LEU A 16 17.38 16.22 -28.85
N ILE A 17 17.45 15.10 -29.59
CA ILE A 17 17.34 13.74 -29.01
C ILE A 17 18.48 13.51 -28.02
N GLY A 18 19.71 13.92 -28.36
CA GLY A 18 20.87 13.80 -27.45
C GLY A 18 20.67 14.58 -26.14
N VAL A 19 20.20 15.83 -26.24
CA VAL A 19 19.89 16.66 -25.05
C VAL A 19 18.79 16.01 -24.20
N ALA A 20 17.70 15.53 -24.83
CA ALA A 20 16.63 14.85 -24.11
C ALA A 20 17.12 13.57 -23.42
N ALA A 21 17.97 12.76 -24.07
CA ALA A 21 18.54 11.56 -23.49
C ALA A 21 19.44 11.89 -22.28
N ILE A 22 20.26 12.95 -22.38
CA ILE A 22 21.10 13.42 -21.27
C ILE A 22 20.21 13.88 -20.08
N ALA A 23 19.17 14.66 -20.38
CA ALA A 23 18.24 15.13 -19.34
C ALA A 23 17.57 13.95 -18.61
N LEU A 24 17.08 12.96 -19.35
CA LEU A 24 16.49 11.73 -18.75
C LEU A 24 17.54 10.96 -17.93
N ALA A 25 18.77 10.83 -18.42
CA ALA A 25 19.85 10.16 -17.67
C ALA A 25 20.16 10.90 -16.36
N VAL A 26 20.23 12.24 -16.37
CA VAL A 26 20.41 13.05 -15.15
C VAL A 26 19.25 12.84 -14.18
N MET A 27 18.01 12.86 -14.65
CA MET A 27 16.83 12.63 -13.81
C MET A 27 16.82 11.22 -13.21
N LEU A 28 17.28 10.18 -13.93
CA LEU A 28 17.41 8.82 -13.40
C LEU A 28 18.55 8.71 -12.37
N ALA A 29 19.59 9.52 -12.49
CA ALA A 29 20.77 9.49 -11.62
C ALA A 29 20.63 10.35 -10.36
N THR A 30 19.51 11.06 -10.15
CA THR A 30 19.29 11.88 -8.94
C THR A 30 19.47 11.04 -7.68
N PRO A 31 20.16 11.55 -6.64
CA PRO A 31 20.31 10.80 -5.39
C PRO A 31 18.99 10.75 -4.62
N LEU A 32 18.55 9.55 -4.24
CA LEU A 32 17.41 9.37 -3.36
C LEU A 32 17.89 9.41 -1.90
N THR A 33 17.64 10.54 -1.24
CA THR A 33 18.03 10.73 0.17
C THR A 33 16.92 10.22 1.07
N GLN A 34 17.26 9.36 2.03
CA GLN A 34 16.34 8.89 3.05
C GLN A 34 16.07 10.01 4.06
N PRO A 35 14.80 10.29 4.42
CA PRO A 35 14.49 11.25 5.48
C PRO A 35 15.01 10.75 6.84
N PRO A 36 15.29 11.65 7.80
CA PRO A 36 15.60 11.24 9.16
C PRO A 36 14.41 10.47 9.77
N PRO A 37 14.67 9.56 10.71
CA PRO A 37 13.63 8.80 11.37
C PRO A 37 12.53 9.69 11.96
N LEU A 38 11.27 9.30 11.77
CA LEU A 38 10.12 10.00 12.32
C LEU A 38 9.73 9.37 13.67
N ALA A 39 10.00 10.11 14.75
CA ALA A 39 9.89 9.61 16.13
C ALA A 39 8.47 9.12 16.49
N SER A 40 7.40 9.81 16.03
CA SER A 40 6.01 9.40 16.29
C SER A 40 5.71 8.03 15.68
N ILE A 41 6.08 7.82 14.41
CA ILE A 41 5.86 6.53 13.73
C ILE A 41 6.68 5.42 14.39
N GLN A 42 7.92 5.71 14.81
CA GLN A 42 8.73 4.71 15.52
C GLN A 42 8.13 4.34 16.88
N ALA A 43 7.72 5.33 17.66
CA ALA A 43 7.08 5.10 18.96
C ALA A 43 5.78 4.30 18.80
N GLY A 44 4.94 4.67 17.84
CA GLY A 44 3.72 3.94 17.53
C GLY A 44 3.97 2.51 17.06
N ALA A 45 4.97 2.28 16.20
CA ALA A 45 5.35 0.93 15.76
C ALA A 45 5.87 0.06 16.93
N MET A 46 6.63 0.63 17.85
CA MET A 46 7.07 -0.06 19.07
C MET A 46 5.95 -0.33 20.06
N ALA A 47 4.89 0.47 20.05
CA ALA A 47 3.72 0.28 20.90
C ALA A 47 2.82 -0.89 20.45
N ILE A 48 2.97 -1.37 19.21
CA ILE A 48 2.23 -2.53 18.72
C ILE A 48 2.68 -3.79 19.49
N GLY A 49 1.79 -4.30 20.34
CA GLY A 49 2.04 -5.54 21.08
C GLY A 49 2.28 -6.73 20.16
N GLN A 50 3.27 -7.55 20.47
CA GLN A 50 3.61 -8.73 19.64
C GLN A 50 3.31 -10.05 20.36
N GLU A 51 2.65 -10.00 21.52
CA GLU A 51 2.34 -11.18 22.33
C GLU A 51 1.30 -12.07 21.66
N GLY A 52 1.62 -13.36 21.54
CA GLY A 52 0.75 -14.35 20.91
C GLY A 52 0.66 -14.22 19.39
N LYS A 53 1.64 -13.57 18.76
CA LYS A 53 1.73 -13.48 17.31
C LYS A 53 1.99 -14.87 16.70
N PRO A 54 1.15 -15.35 15.75
CA PRO A 54 1.36 -16.63 15.09
C PRO A 54 2.65 -16.65 14.25
N GLU A 55 3.20 -17.83 14.07
CA GLU A 55 4.29 -18.07 13.12
C GLU A 55 3.87 -17.70 11.69
N LEU A 56 4.87 -17.40 10.85
CA LEU A 56 4.65 -17.15 9.43
C LEU A 56 4.32 -18.44 8.69
N SER A 57 3.16 -18.46 8.07
CA SER A 57 2.82 -19.40 7.01
C SER A 57 3.28 -18.89 5.66
N ARG A 58 3.41 -19.80 4.67
CA ARG A 58 3.83 -19.43 3.31
C ARG A 58 2.94 -20.09 2.28
N PHE A 59 2.73 -19.42 1.17
CA PHE A 59 2.11 -19.96 -0.02
C PHE A 59 2.94 -19.61 -1.25
N GLN A 60 2.78 -20.38 -2.30
CA GLN A 60 3.49 -20.15 -3.55
C GLN A 60 2.59 -19.33 -4.49
N ALA A 61 3.04 -18.15 -4.89
CA ALA A 61 2.39 -17.35 -5.91
C ALA A 61 2.53 -18.02 -7.30
N ARG A 62 1.72 -17.61 -8.28
CA ARG A 62 1.69 -18.16 -9.64
C ARG A 62 3.03 -18.14 -10.38
N ASP A 63 3.92 -17.23 -10.00
CA ASP A 63 5.28 -17.11 -10.54
C ASP A 63 6.32 -17.98 -9.80
N GLY A 64 5.87 -18.81 -8.85
CA GLY A 64 6.71 -19.67 -8.03
C GLY A 64 7.35 -19.00 -6.80
N THR A 65 7.18 -17.71 -6.61
CA THR A 65 7.72 -17.01 -5.44
C THR A 65 6.97 -17.39 -4.17
N TRP A 66 7.70 -17.64 -3.07
CA TRP A 66 7.12 -17.85 -1.76
C TRP A 66 6.75 -16.51 -1.12
N LEU A 67 5.48 -16.37 -0.74
CA LEU A 67 4.93 -15.22 -0.03
C LEU A 67 4.46 -15.65 1.36
N ALA A 68 4.54 -14.73 2.33
CA ALA A 68 4.31 -15.01 3.73
C ALA A 68 3.03 -14.34 4.25
N TYR A 69 2.38 -14.99 5.21
CA TYR A 69 1.23 -14.46 5.93
C TYR A 69 1.14 -15.06 7.34
N ARG A 70 0.35 -14.45 8.22
CA ARG A 70 -0.01 -14.95 9.53
C ARG A 70 -1.50 -15.23 9.56
N LEU A 71 -1.88 -16.44 9.96
CA LEU A 71 -3.27 -16.84 10.10
C LEU A 71 -3.69 -16.76 11.56
N TYR A 72 -4.82 -16.13 11.81
CA TYR A 72 -5.49 -16.01 13.11
C TYR A 72 -6.87 -16.69 12.98
N PRO A 73 -6.98 -17.97 13.38
CA PRO A 73 -8.27 -18.66 13.35
C PRO A 73 -9.29 -17.99 14.29
N ALA A 74 -10.55 -18.03 13.93
CA ALA A 74 -11.62 -17.52 14.78
C ALA A 74 -11.67 -18.26 16.11
N ALA A 75 -11.78 -17.53 17.24
CA ALA A 75 -11.70 -18.10 18.59
C ALA A 75 -12.82 -19.11 18.90
N HIS A 76 -13.97 -19.02 18.20
CA HIS A 76 -15.15 -19.85 18.45
C HIS A 76 -15.35 -20.97 17.41
N GLY A 77 -14.31 -21.34 16.66
CA GLY A 77 -14.37 -22.44 15.69
C GLY A 77 -14.75 -21.98 14.29
N GLU A 78 -15.73 -22.66 13.66
CA GLU A 78 -16.12 -22.35 12.29
C GLU A 78 -16.67 -20.92 12.14
N THR A 79 -16.25 -20.25 11.09
CA THR A 79 -16.70 -18.90 10.76
C THR A 79 -16.98 -18.78 9.25
N ASP A 80 -17.98 -17.98 8.89
CA ASP A 80 -18.29 -17.61 7.52
C ASP A 80 -17.65 -16.26 7.13
N ARG A 81 -16.73 -15.71 7.97
CA ARG A 81 -16.09 -14.42 7.78
C ARG A 81 -14.57 -14.52 7.85
N LEU A 82 -13.90 -13.93 6.87
CA LEU A 82 -12.44 -13.87 6.81
C LEU A 82 -11.98 -12.46 6.44
N ALA A 83 -11.21 -11.84 7.32
CA ALA A 83 -10.57 -10.56 7.07
C ALA A 83 -9.15 -10.77 6.54
N ILE A 84 -8.79 -10.13 5.45
CA ILE A 84 -7.43 -10.08 4.91
C ILE A 84 -6.88 -8.67 5.17
N LEU A 85 -5.69 -8.57 5.79
CA LEU A 85 -5.15 -7.32 6.29
C LEU A 85 -3.87 -6.96 5.57
N ALA A 86 -3.86 -5.77 4.94
CA ALA A 86 -2.72 -5.17 4.26
C ALA A 86 -2.10 -4.07 5.13
N HIS A 87 -0.80 -4.20 5.42
CA HIS A 87 -0.03 -3.28 6.25
C HIS A 87 0.26 -1.94 5.57
N GLY A 88 0.76 -0.96 6.32
CA GLY A 88 1.22 0.33 5.80
C GLY A 88 2.53 0.26 5.02
N SER A 89 2.95 1.39 4.46
CA SER A 89 4.24 1.50 3.76
C SER A 89 5.40 1.15 4.70
N SER A 90 6.42 0.51 4.15
CA SER A 90 7.63 0.08 4.88
C SER A 90 7.44 -1.07 5.88
N ALA A 91 6.22 -1.38 6.31
CA ALA A 91 5.88 -2.37 7.33
C ALA A 91 5.82 -3.83 6.83
N SER A 92 5.21 -4.71 7.60
CA SER A 92 4.95 -6.12 7.30
C SER A 92 3.67 -6.56 8.01
N SER A 93 3.32 -7.83 7.92
CA SER A 93 2.17 -8.42 8.63
C SER A 93 2.20 -8.19 10.16
N ASP A 94 3.37 -7.91 10.73
CA ASP A 94 3.54 -7.62 12.15
C ASP A 94 2.75 -6.38 12.60
N GLU A 95 2.63 -5.37 11.75
CA GLU A 95 1.85 -4.16 12.02
C GLU A 95 0.37 -4.48 12.26
N MET A 96 -0.16 -5.45 11.54
CA MET A 96 -1.58 -5.79 11.57
C MET A 96 -1.94 -6.81 12.66
N HIS A 97 -0.96 -7.21 13.50
CA HIS A 97 -1.14 -8.28 14.50
C HIS A 97 -2.28 -8.01 15.46
N VAL A 98 -2.32 -6.80 16.05
CA VAL A 98 -3.32 -6.49 17.10
C VAL A 98 -4.73 -6.46 16.52
N ILE A 99 -4.92 -5.91 15.32
CA ILE A 99 -6.21 -5.93 14.60
C ILE A 99 -6.62 -7.38 14.32
N ALA A 100 -5.73 -8.18 13.73
CA ALA A 100 -6.03 -9.57 13.38
C ALA A 100 -6.40 -10.41 14.60
N LYS A 101 -5.67 -10.24 15.72
CA LYS A 101 -5.94 -10.89 17.00
C LYS A 101 -7.31 -10.49 17.57
N GLY A 102 -7.65 -9.19 17.51
CA GLY A 102 -8.96 -8.68 17.95
C GLY A 102 -10.11 -9.21 17.13
N LEU A 103 -9.97 -9.26 15.81
CA LEU A 103 -10.97 -9.85 14.91
C LEU A 103 -11.16 -11.33 15.16
N ALA A 104 -10.06 -12.10 15.35
CA ALA A 104 -10.12 -13.51 15.66
C ALA A 104 -10.84 -13.78 17.00
N ALA A 105 -10.58 -12.96 18.02
CA ALA A 105 -11.28 -13.03 19.30
C ALA A 105 -12.78 -12.74 19.17
N SER A 106 -13.18 -11.92 18.19
CA SER A 106 -14.58 -11.59 17.90
C SER A 106 -15.26 -12.58 16.93
N GLY A 107 -14.62 -13.71 16.61
CA GLY A 107 -15.20 -14.75 15.75
C GLY A 107 -15.02 -14.52 14.23
N VAL A 108 -14.18 -13.58 13.82
CA VAL A 108 -13.79 -13.35 12.41
C VAL A 108 -12.40 -13.93 12.21
N ALA A 109 -12.21 -14.95 11.37
CA ALA A 109 -10.87 -15.38 11.01
C ALA A 109 -10.12 -14.23 10.33
N ALA A 110 -8.82 -14.11 10.58
CA ALA A 110 -8.04 -13.02 10.02
C ALA A 110 -6.71 -13.51 9.46
N VAL A 111 -6.25 -12.84 8.40
CA VAL A 111 -4.96 -13.09 7.76
C VAL A 111 -4.24 -11.78 7.55
N ALA A 112 -3.09 -11.60 8.18
CA ALA A 112 -2.19 -10.49 7.92
C ALA A 112 -1.08 -10.98 6.99
N PHE A 113 -0.95 -10.42 5.78
CA PHE A 113 0.04 -10.87 4.80
C PHE A 113 1.19 -9.86 4.66
N ASP A 114 2.37 -10.38 4.36
CA ASP A 114 3.48 -9.56 3.90
C ASP A 114 3.28 -9.31 2.40
N ALA A 115 2.96 -8.09 2.00
CA ALA A 115 2.90 -7.74 0.59
C ALA A 115 4.27 -7.99 -0.08
N ARG A 116 4.29 -8.50 -1.33
CA ARG A 116 5.56 -8.70 -2.05
C ARG A 116 6.41 -7.44 -2.00
N GLY A 117 7.70 -7.61 -1.77
CA GLY A 117 8.64 -6.51 -1.52
C GLY A 117 8.76 -6.12 -0.06
N HIS A 118 8.02 -6.78 0.85
CA HIS A 118 8.00 -6.51 2.28
C HIS A 118 8.20 -7.79 3.10
N GLY A 119 8.58 -7.61 4.36
CA GLY A 119 8.69 -8.70 5.32
C GLY A 119 9.46 -9.91 4.77
N ALA A 120 8.81 -11.06 4.73
CA ALA A 120 9.36 -12.32 4.23
C ALA A 120 8.85 -12.68 2.81
N SER A 121 8.32 -11.70 2.05
CA SER A 121 7.72 -11.90 0.73
C SER A 121 8.54 -11.27 -0.40
N GLY A 122 9.24 -12.10 -1.18
CA GLY A 122 9.96 -11.71 -2.39
C GLY A 122 11.18 -10.81 -2.16
N THR A 123 11.60 -10.09 -3.20
CA THR A 123 12.74 -9.17 -3.15
C THR A 123 12.33 -7.86 -2.49
N ARG A 124 13.03 -7.48 -1.41
CA ARG A 124 12.70 -6.28 -0.63
C ARG A 124 12.73 -5.01 -1.48
N GLY A 125 11.63 -4.26 -1.42
CA GLY A 125 11.48 -2.96 -2.09
C GLY A 125 11.16 -3.02 -3.58
N ASP A 126 10.94 -4.21 -4.14
CA ASP A 126 10.67 -4.35 -5.57
C ASP A 126 9.64 -5.46 -5.88
N ILE A 127 9.06 -5.37 -7.07
CA ILE A 127 8.18 -6.37 -7.69
C ILE A 127 8.59 -6.56 -9.15
N ALA A 128 8.12 -7.61 -9.83
CA ALA A 128 8.55 -7.89 -11.18
C ALA A 128 7.81 -7.05 -12.25
N TYR A 129 6.52 -6.78 -12.06
CA TYR A 129 5.68 -6.05 -13.02
C TYR A 129 4.53 -5.30 -12.33
N LEU A 130 3.95 -4.32 -13.01
CA LEU A 130 2.77 -3.59 -12.55
C LEU A 130 1.55 -4.50 -12.58
N GLY A 131 0.80 -4.56 -11.47
CA GLY A 131 -0.33 -5.48 -11.29
C GLY A 131 0.03 -6.75 -10.50
N GLN A 132 1.33 -6.98 -10.21
CA GLN A 132 1.75 -8.20 -9.52
C GLN A 132 1.17 -8.35 -8.11
N LEU A 133 0.98 -7.24 -7.38
CA LEU A 133 0.35 -7.32 -6.04
C LEU A 133 -1.14 -7.68 -6.11
N ASP A 134 -1.81 -7.32 -7.20
CA ASP A 134 -3.20 -7.73 -7.46
C ASP A 134 -3.25 -9.25 -7.72
N ASP A 135 -2.30 -9.77 -8.49
CA ASP A 135 -2.14 -11.20 -8.74
C ASP A 135 -1.77 -11.98 -7.48
N ASP A 136 -0.84 -11.46 -6.67
CA ASP A 136 -0.45 -12.07 -5.39
C ASP A 136 -1.61 -12.15 -4.41
N LEU A 137 -2.44 -11.10 -4.34
CA LEU A 137 -3.64 -11.12 -3.51
C LEU A 137 -4.67 -12.12 -4.03
N ALA A 138 -4.82 -12.27 -5.35
CA ALA A 138 -5.69 -13.29 -5.94
C ALA A 138 -5.21 -14.69 -5.60
N ASP A 139 -3.89 -14.94 -5.63
CA ASP A 139 -3.29 -16.23 -5.26
C ASP A 139 -3.46 -16.52 -3.75
N LEU A 140 -3.31 -15.50 -2.89
CA LEU A 140 -3.61 -15.62 -1.46
C LEU A 140 -5.08 -15.95 -1.22
N VAL A 141 -6.01 -15.28 -1.90
CA VAL A 141 -7.45 -15.57 -1.81
C VAL A 141 -7.73 -17.02 -2.21
N ALA A 142 -7.11 -17.51 -3.29
CA ALA A 142 -7.25 -18.90 -3.72
C ALA A 142 -6.71 -19.90 -2.69
N GLU A 143 -5.58 -19.60 -2.05
CA GLU A 143 -5.01 -20.40 -0.95
C GLU A 143 -5.98 -20.47 0.24
N LEU A 144 -6.52 -19.31 0.65
CA LEU A 144 -7.42 -19.19 1.79
C LEU A 144 -8.81 -19.81 1.53
N ARG A 145 -9.23 -19.93 0.28
CA ARG A 145 -10.47 -20.62 -0.10
C ARG A 145 -10.43 -22.12 0.19
N ARG A 146 -9.27 -22.73 0.37
CA ARG A 146 -9.15 -24.14 0.76
C ARG A 146 -9.68 -24.39 2.19
N PRO A 147 -9.18 -23.69 3.23
CA PRO A 147 -9.70 -23.81 4.59
C PRO A 147 -11.02 -23.06 4.82
N TYR A 148 -11.31 -22.00 4.02
CA TYR A 148 -12.48 -21.14 4.20
C TYR A 148 -13.29 -20.99 2.88
N PRO A 149 -13.86 -22.08 2.34
CA PRO A 149 -14.44 -22.09 0.98
C PRO A 149 -15.63 -21.16 0.78
N LYS A 150 -16.38 -20.90 1.84
CA LYS A 150 -17.62 -20.08 1.81
C LYS A 150 -17.49 -18.76 2.56
N ALA A 151 -16.31 -18.42 3.06
CA ALA A 151 -16.14 -17.19 3.87
C ALA A 151 -16.42 -15.93 3.04
N ARG A 152 -17.15 -15.00 3.63
CA ARG A 152 -17.30 -13.63 3.15
C ARG A 152 -16.01 -12.88 3.44
N LEU A 153 -15.39 -12.33 2.41
CA LEU A 153 -14.09 -11.70 2.52
C LEU A 153 -14.22 -10.20 2.79
N THR A 154 -13.45 -9.70 3.76
CA THR A 154 -13.24 -8.28 4.00
C THR A 154 -11.76 -7.96 3.78
N LEU A 155 -11.43 -6.93 2.97
CA LEU A 155 -10.08 -6.43 2.84
C LEU A 155 -9.92 -5.20 3.72
N ILE A 156 -8.96 -5.24 4.64
CA ILE A 156 -8.63 -4.14 5.56
C ILE A 156 -7.24 -3.66 5.23
N GLY A 157 -7.04 -2.36 5.02
CA GLY A 157 -5.72 -1.83 4.71
C GLY A 157 -5.40 -0.56 5.48
N HIS A 158 -4.17 -0.47 5.99
CA HIS A 158 -3.66 0.70 6.69
C HIS A 158 -2.78 1.55 5.76
N SER A 159 -2.93 2.86 5.79
CA SER A 159 -2.06 3.82 5.08
C SER A 159 -1.94 3.47 3.58
N SER A 160 -0.74 3.12 3.08
CA SER A 160 -0.56 2.61 1.70
C SER A 160 -1.35 1.34 1.44
N GLY A 161 -1.47 0.43 2.41
CA GLY A 161 -2.34 -0.75 2.33
C GLY A 161 -3.82 -0.37 2.20
N GLY A 162 -4.25 0.76 2.79
CA GLY A 162 -5.59 1.34 2.58
C GLY A 162 -5.79 1.84 1.15
N GLY A 163 -4.78 2.49 0.58
CA GLY A 163 -4.77 2.86 -0.84
C GLY A 163 -4.79 1.64 -1.76
N PHE A 164 -4.02 0.59 -1.43
CA PHE A 164 -4.05 -0.69 -2.14
C PHE A 164 -5.43 -1.36 -2.04
N ALA A 165 -6.06 -1.39 -0.85
CA ALA A 165 -7.40 -1.93 -0.69
C ALA A 165 -8.44 -1.19 -1.55
N LEU A 166 -8.32 0.14 -1.69
CA LEU A 166 -9.14 0.94 -2.61
C LEU A 166 -8.88 0.56 -4.08
N ARG A 167 -7.62 0.34 -4.46
CA ARG A 167 -7.23 -0.14 -5.79
C ARG A 167 -7.90 -1.48 -6.11
N ILE A 168 -7.87 -2.43 -5.16
CA ILE A 168 -8.54 -3.72 -5.31
C ILE A 168 -10.05 -3.56 -5.41
N ALA A 169 -10.66 -2.67 -4.61
CA ALA A 169 -12.11 -2.42 -4.65
C ALA A 169 -12.59 -1.94 -6.03
N ALA A 170 -11.77 -1.16 -6.74
CA ALA A 170 -12.05 -0.65 -8.08
C ALA A 170 -11.65 -1.63 -9.20
N GLY A 171 -10.84 -2.63 -8.90
CA GLY A 171 -10.33 -3.61 -9.87
C GLY A 171 -11.22 -4.86 -9.99
N PRO A 172 -10.88 -5.75 -10.92
CA PRO A 172 -11.62 -7.01 -11.15
C PRO A 172 -11.70 -7.90 -9.90
N LEU A 173 -10.62 -7.93 -9.10
CA LEU A 173 -10.56 -8.73 -7.88
C LEU A 173 -11.51 -8.20 -6.78
N GLY A 174 -11.99 -6.96 -6.90
CA GLY A 174 -12.92 -6.35 -5.96
C GLY A 174 -14.23 -7.11 -5.80
N ALA A 175 -14.64 -7.88 -6.80
CA ALA A 175 -15.82 -8.73 -6.72
C ALA A 175 -15.68 -9.92 -5.75
N ALA A 176 -14.46 -10.31 -5.38
CA ALA A 176 -14.19 -11.36 -4.41
C ALA A 176 -14.45 -10.93 -2.96
N PHE A 177 -14.52 -9.64 -2.70
CA PHE A 177 -14.67 -9.05 -1.38
C PHE A 177 -16.05 -8.45 -1.19
N GLU A 178 -16.67 -8.75 -0.05
CA GLU A 178 -17.94 -8.12 0.35
C GLU A 178 -17.70 -6.69 0.84
N ARG A 179 -16.61 -6.45 1.56
CA ARG A 179 -16.32 -5.18 2.23
C ARG A 179 -14.86 -4.78 2.13
N PHE A 180 -14.64 -3.47 2.29
CA PHE A 180 -13.33 -2.84 2.39
C PHE A 180 -13.30 -1.90 3.59
N VAL A 181 -12.28 -2.00 4.43
CA VAL A 181 -12.05 -1.09 5.55
C VAL A 181 -10.72 -0.38 5.34
N LEU A 182 -10.79 0.92 5.11
CA LEU A 182 -9.64 1.76 4.82
C LEU A 182 -9.24 2.51 6.10
N LEU A 183 -8.05 2.19 6.63
CA LEU A 183 -7.53 2.76 7.87
C LEU A 183 -6.53 3.86 7.53
N ALA A 184 -6.86 5.13 7.83
CA ALA A 184 -6.03 6.29 7.50
C ALA A 184 -5.40 6.21 6.09
N PRO A 185 -6.19 5.94 5.01
CA PRO A 185 -5.67 5.51 3.73
C PRO A 185 -4.88 6.63 3.03
N TYR A 186 -3.71 6.28 2.48
CA TYR A 186 -3.04 7.14 1.52
C TYR A 186 -3.80 7.10 0.19
N LEU A 187 -4.33 8.26 -0.24
CA LEU A 187 -5.15 8.39 -1.45
C LEU A 187 -4.37 8.94 -2.67
N GLY A 188 -3.05 9.01 -2.57
CA GLY A 188 -2.17 9.46 -3.65
C GLY A 188 -1.44 10.76 -3.33
N TYR A 189 -0.38 11.05 -4.09
CA TYR A 189 0.53 12.15 -3.82
C TYR A 189 -0.15 13.54 -3.75
N GLN A 190 -1.14 13.78 -4.60
CA GLN A 190 -1.86 15.06 -4.70
C GLN A 190 -3.20 15.05 -3.95
N ALA A 191 -3.47 14.01 -3.17
CA ALA A 191 -4.72 13.97 -2.42
C ALA A 191 -4.72 15.04 -1.32
N PRO A 192 -5.83 15.78 -1.16
CA PRO A 192 -5.93 16.83 -0.13
C PRO A 192 -5.95 16.25 1.29
N THR A 193 -6.01 14.94 1.41
CA THR A 193 -5.93 14.20 2.69
C THR A 193 -4.51 13.99 3.19
N ASN A 194 -3.49 14.36 2.42
CA ASN A 194 -2.10 14.33 2.90
C ASN A 194 -1.81 15.62 3.68
N ARG A 195 -1.19 15.50 4.86
CA ARG A 195 -0.66 16.69 5.52
C ARG A 195 0.56 17.20 4.75
N PRO A 196 0.66 18.51 4.53
CA PRO A 196 1.92 19.10 4.06
C PRO A 196 3.01 18.79 5.08
N SER A 197 4.05 18.10 4.65
CA SER A 197 5.19 17.77 5.51
C SER A 197 6.45 18.47 4.99
N GLU A 198 7.08 19.30 5.84
CA GLU A 198 8.32 19.99 5.53
C GLU A 198 9.44 19.53 6.49
N GLY A 199 10.66 19.48 5.96
CA GLY A 199 11.86 19.20 6.77
C GLY A 199 11.85 17.81 7.43
N ALA A 200 12.20 17.79 8.73
CA ALA A 200 12.35 16.57 9.52
C ALA A 200 11.05 15.84 9.86
N GLY A 201 9.87 16.46 9.64
CA GLY A 201 8.56 15.84 9.86
C GLY A 201 8.05 15.01 8.68
N ARG A 202 8.87 14.72 7.68
CA ARG A 202 8.47 14.00 6.47
C ARG A 202 8.61 12.50 6.65
N TRP A 203 7.52 11.76 6.47
CA TRP A 203 7.55 10.29 6.46
C TRP A 203 8.31 9.71 5.25
N ALA A 204 8.18 10.34 4.09
CA ALA A 204 8.76 9.81 2.85
C ALA A 204 9.40 10.93 2.00
N ALA A 205 10.51 10.62 1.35
CA ALA A 205 11.14 11.45 0.32
C ALA A 205 10.91 10.78 -1.04
N THR A 206 10.23 11.49 -1.95
CA THR A 206 9.89 11.01 -3.28
C THR A 206 10.77 11.68 -4.33
N ASP A 207 11.40 10.89 -5.19
CA ASP A 207 12.22 11.37 -6.32
C ASP A 207 11.32 11.65 -7.53
N LEU A 208 10.70 12.83 -7.55
CA LEU A 208 9.80 13.24 -8.64
C LEU A 208 10.50 13.31 -10.00
N PRO A 209 11.74 13.83 -10.13
CA PRO A 209 12.47 13.78 -11.41
C PRO A 209 12.61 12.35 -11.94
N ARG A 210 13.04 11.39 -11.11
CA ARG A 210 13.19 10.00 -11.52
C ARG A 210 11.86 9.37 -11.91
N ILE A 211 10.77 9.62 -11.16
CA ILE A 211 9.41 9.17 -11.51
C ILE A 211 8.99 9.71 -12.89
N ALA A 212 9.24 10.99 -13.16
CA ALA A 212 8.93 11.60 -14.44
C ALA A 212 9.72 10.96 -15.58
N ALA A 213 11.03 10.76 -15.40
CA ALA A 213 11.89 10.10 -16.40
C ALA A 213 11.41 8.67 -16.70
N ILE A 214 11.13 7.87 -15.67
CA ILE A 214 10.62 6.50 -15.82
C ILE A 214 9.27 6.51 -16.56
N THR A 215 8.39 7.44 -16.21
CA THR A 215 7.07 7.56 -16.85
C THR A 215 7.19 7.89 -18.34
N ILE A 216 8.12 8.77 -18.72
CA ILE A 216 8.40 9.11 -20.14
C ILE A 216 8.97 7.88 -20.87
N LEU A 217 9.97 7.21 -20.28
CA LEU A 217 10.64 6.05 -20.88
C LEU A 217 9.66 4.89 -21.11
N ARG A 218 8.75 4.63 -20.17
CA ARG A 218 7.69 3.63 -20.33
C ARG A 218 6.81 3.91 -21.56
N ARG A 219 6.47 5.18 -21.84
CA ARG A 219 5.62 5.53 -22.99
C ARG A 219 6.26 5.19 -24.34
N ILE A 220 7.56 5.03 -24.38
CA ILE A 220 8.33 4.63 -25.57
C ILE A 220 8.87 3.18 -25.47
N GLY A 221 8.35 2.38 -24.53
CA GLY A 221 8.66 0.96 -24.40
C GLY A 221 9.98 0.63 -23.69
N ILE A 222 10.55 1.58 -22.94
CA ILE A 222 11.77 1.35 -22.14
C ILE A 222 11.36 1.12 -20.68
N ASP A 223 11.29 -0.15 -20.27
CA ASP A 223 10.71 -0.57 -18.99
C ASP A 223 11.72 -0.86 -17.88
N TRP A 224 12.99 -1.14 -18.20
CA TRP A 224 13.99 -1.53 -17.21
C TRP A 224 14.16 -0.53 -16.04
N PRO A 225 13.98 0.82 -16.21
CA PRO A 225 14.18 1.73 -15.08
C PRO A 225 13.09 1.66 -14.02
N GLN A 226 12.00 0.95 -14.25
CA GLN A 226 10.92 0.78 -13.28
C GLN A 226 11.36 0.05 -11.99
N SER A 227 12.49 -0.68 -12.03
CA SER A 227 13.09 -1.30 -10.84
C SER A 227 13.92 -0.32 -9.98
N LEU A 228 14.19 0.90 -10.47
CA LEU A 228 14.93 1.90 -9.70
C LEU A 228 14.10 2.39 -8.49
N PRO A 229 14.74 2.58 -7.32
CA PRO A 229 14.07 3.13 -6.16
C PRO A 229 13.71 4.61 -6.40
N VAL A 230 12.45 4.97 -6.11
CA VAL A 230 11.91 6.32 -6.34
C VAL A 230 11.33 6.97 -5.07
N ILE A 231 11.24 6.23 -3.98
CA ILE A 231 10.80 6.74 -2.68
C ILE A 231 11.63 6.10 -1.57
N ALA A 232 11.95 6.88 -0.53
CA ALA A 232 12.60 6.41 0.68
C ALA A 232 11.79 6.87 1.90
N PHE A 233 11.67 6.00 2.92
CA PHE A 233 10.90 6.23 4.12
C PHE A 233 11.78 6.58 5.31
N ALA A 234 11.23 7.34 6.26
CA ALA A 234 11.86 7.83 7.48
C ALA A 234 12.01 6.70 8.54
N SER A 235 12.60 5.57 8.14
CA SER A 235 12.85 4.43 9.02
C SER A 235 14.21 4.55 9.70
N ALA A 236 14.30 4.05 10.95
CA ALA A 236 15.56 4.00 11.66
C ALA A 236 16.55 3.01 11.00
N PRO A 237 17.85 3.30 11.01
CA PRO A 237 18.86 2.38 10.49
C PRO A 237 18.80 0.99 11.14
N GLU A 238 18.51 0.94 12.44
CA GLU A 238 18.40 -0.29 13.24
C GLU A 238 17.21 -1.14 12.81
N ALA A 239 16.16 -0.52 12.27
CA ALA A 239 14.99 -1.19 11.74
C ALA A 239 15.18 -1.73 10.31
N ALA A 240 16.29 -1.40 9.63
CA ALA A 240 16.50 -1.72 8.20
C ALA A 240 16.41 -3.22 7.86
N MET A 241 16.64 -4.11 8.83
CA MET A 241 16.47 -5.55 8.67
C MET A 241 15.00 -5.98 8.64
N PHE A 242 14.10 -5.19 9.25
CA PHE A 242 12.70 -5.54 9.49
C PHE A 242 11.74 -4.78 8.58
N VAL A 243 12.16 -3.62 8.07
CA VAL A 243 11.31 -2.72 7.28
C VAL A 243 11.82 -2.57 5.85
N THR A 244 10.94 -2.21 4.93
CA THR A 244 11.28 -1.89 3.54
C THR A 244 11.45 -0.40 3.38
N SER A 245 12.69 0.08 3.51
CA SER A 245 13.01 1.51 3.58
C SER A 245 12.93 2.26 2.25
N ARG A 246 12.85 1.55 1.11
CA ARG A 246 12.78 2.14 -0.24
C ARG A 246 11.89 1.30 -1.14
N TYR A 247 11.15 1.97 -2.06
CA TYR A 247 10.41 1.27 -3.10
C TYR A 247 10.91 1.64 -4.48
N SER A 248 10.92 0.63 -5.36
CA SER A 248 11.01 0.83 -6.80
C SER A 248 9.78 1.60 -7.32
N PHE A 249 9.89 2.14 -8.53
CA PHE A 249 8.76 2.79 -9.20
C PHE A 249 7.55 1.84 -9.29
N ARG A 250 7.78 0.59 -9.72
CA ARG A 250 6.69 -0.37 -9.91
C ARG A 250 6.04 -0.79 -8.59
N LEU A 251 6.80 -0.92 -7.49
CA LEU A 251 6.22 -1.18 -6.18
C LEU A 251 5.43 0.01 -5.67
N LEU A 252 5.96 1.24 -5.78
CA LEU A 252 5.26 2.46 -5.37
C LEU A 252 3.89 2.59 -6.07
N VAL A 253 3.87 2.40 -7.38
CA VAL A 253 2.62 2.53 -8.18
C VAL A 253 1.65 1.41 -7.88
N ASN A 254 2.14 0.21 -7.53
CA ASN A 254 1.28 -0.94 -7.29
C ASN A 254 0.76 -1.03 -5.84
N TYR A 255 1.57 -0.61 -4.84
CA TYR A 255 1.19 -0.63 -3.42
C TYR A 255 0.62 0.72 -2.98
N GLY A 256 -0.44 1.17 -3.65
CA GLY A 256 -1.10 2.43 -3.41
C GLY A 256 -2.45 2.50 -4.12
N PRO A 257 -3.12 3.65 -4.06
CA PRO A 257 -4.44 3.84 -4.66
C PRO A 257 -4.37 3.84 -6.19
N PRO A 258 -5.52 3.64 -6.86
CA PRO A 258 -5.61 3.89 -8.29
C PRO A 258 -5.45 5.40 -8.59
N PRO A 259 -5.03 5.79 -9.81
CA PRO A 259 -4.90 7.20 -10.18
C PRO A 259 -6.20 7.99 -10.01
N ASP A 260 -7.33 7.40 -10.38
CA ASP A 260 -8.68 7.94 -10.12
C ASP A 260 -9.23 7.39 -8.81
N TRP A 261 -8.65 7.83 -7.70
CA TRP A 261 -9.10 7.40 -6.38
C TRP A 261 -10.51 7.88 -6.03
N LYS A 262 -10.97 9.02 -6.60
CA LYS A 262 -12.34 9.52 -6.38
C LYS A 262 -13.38 8.62 -7.03
N GLY A 263 -13.23 8.34 -8.32
CA GLY A 263 -14.11 7.41 -9.02
C GLY A 263 -14.10 6.01 -8.41
N ALA A 264 -12.94 5.57 -7.89
CA ALA A 264 -12.82 4.30 -7.17
C ALA A 264 -13.64 4.29 -5.87
N LEU A 265 -13.59 5.37 -5.09
CA LEU A 265 -14.39 5.52 -3.87
C LEU A 265 -15.89 5.57 -4.20
N GLU A 266 -16.31 6.38 -5.17
CA GLU A 266 -17.71 6.48 -5.60
C GLU A 266 -18.25 5.13 -6.08
N GLY A 267 -17.50 4.43 -6.94
CA GLY A 267 -17.91 3.14 -7.51
C GLY A 267 -18.06 2.01 -6.50
N ALA A 268 -17.37 2.09 -5.35
CA ALA A 268 -17.41 1.08 -4.31
C ALA A 268 -17.96 1.59 -2.96
N ALA A 269 -18.54 2.79 -2.91
CA ALA A 269 -18.90 3.51 -1.69
C ALA A 269 -19.74 2.70 -0.70
N SER A 270 -20.72 1.93 -1.19
CA SER A 270 -21.59 1.10 -0.35
C SER A 270 -20.86 -0.05 0.36
N ARG A 271 -19.67 -0.42 -0.11
CA ARG A 271 -18.83 -1.51 0.44
C ARG A 271 -17.62 -1.00 1.22
N ILE A 272 -17.39 0.32 1.24
CA ILE A 272 -16.22 0.93 1.89
C ILE A 272 -16.61 1.57 3.21
N ALA A 273 -15.83 1.31 4.26
CA ALA A 273 -15.77 2.11 5.48
C ALA A 273 -14.36 2.71 5.61
N LEU A 274 -14.26 4.00 5.86
CA LEU A 274 -13.00 4.71 6.11
C LEU A 274 -12.95 5.10 7.58
N ILE A 275 -11.85 4.75 8.26
CA ILE A 275 -11.60 5.07 9.66
C ILE A 275 -10.24 5.77 9.74
N ALA A 276 -10.17 6.92 10.41
CA ALA A 276 -8.93 7.67 10.61
C ALA A 276 -8.88 8.30 12.00
N GLY A 277 -7.68 8.51 12.52
CA GLY A 277 -7.48 9.22 13.77
C GLY A 277 -7.50 10.75 13.58
N GLU A 278 -8.10 11.50 14.51
CA GLU A 278 -8.11 12.97 14.44
C GLU A 278 -6.73 13.59 14.69
N ASN A 279 -5.86 12.86 15.41
CA ASN A 279 -4.49 13.28 15.69
C ASN A 279 -3.46 12.71 14.70
N ASP A 280 -3.92 12.16 13.57
CA ASP A 280 -3.04 11.62 12.54
C ASP A 280 -2.07 12.69 12.05
N GLU A 281 -0.76 12.44 12.20
CA GLU A 281 0.31 13.35 11.85
C GLU A 281 0.74 13.29 10.38
N LEU A 282 0.32 12.23 9.67
CA LEU A 282 0.61 12.06 8.25
C LEU A 282 -0.57 12.43 7.36
N MET A 283 -1.81 12.19 7.86
CA MET A 283 -3.04 12.42 7.12
C MET A 283 -3.86 13.54 7.75
N ASP A 284 -4.47 14.36 6.93
CA ASP A 284 -5.43 15.38 7.35
C ASP A 284 -6.81 14.73 7.56
N ALA A 285 -7.08 14.29 8.79
CA ALA A 285 -8.31 13.59 9.12
C ALA A 285 -9.59 14.40 8.78
N PRO A 286 -9.71 15.72 9.08
CA PRO A 286 -10.82 16.53 8.60
C PRO A 286 -11.02 16.51 7.09
N ALA A 287 -9.95 16.46 6.32
CA ALA A 287 -10.05 16.42 4.87
C ALA A 287 -10.75 15.14 4.36
N TYR A 288 -10.64 14.00 5.05
CA TYR A 288 -11.43 12.80 4.69
C TYR A 288 -12.93 13.07 4.77
N ARG A 289 -13.39 13.74 5.84
CA ARG A 289 -14.81 14.11 5.96
C ARG A 289 -15.25 15.02 4.83
N ASN A 290 -14.39 15.96 4.43
CA ASN A 290 -14.73 16.97 3.43
C ASN A 290 -14.70 16.44 1.99
N VAL A 291 -13.78 15.49 1.67
CA VAL A 291 -13.57 15.05 0.28
C VAL A 291 -14.01 13.61 0.02
N VAL A 292 -14.17 12.79 1.05
CA VAL A 292 -14.54 11.37 0.91
C VAL A 292 -16.01 11.13 1.28
N ALA A 293 -16.51 11.71 2.37
CA ALA A 293 -17.91 11.52 2.75
C ALA A 293 -18.91 11.98 1.67
N PRO A 294 -18.68 13.08 0.93
CA PRO A 294 -19.56 13.47 -0.18
C PRO A 294 -19.66 12.44 -1.32
N LEU A 295 -18.68 11.52 -1.44
CA LEU A 295 -18.69 10.42 -2.40
C LEU A 295 -19.54 9.23 -1.93
N GLY A 296 -20.28 9.36 -0.83
CA GLY A 296 -21.15 8.31 -0.28
C GLY A 296 -20.44 7.30 0.62
N VAL A 297 -19.17 7.48 0.90
CA VAL A 297 -18.38 6.59 1.79
C VAL A 297 -18.61 6.97 3.25
N ARG A 298 -18.80 5.97 4.12
CA ARG A 298 -18.85 6.18 5.56
C ARG A 298 -17.46 6.54 6.09
N VAL A 299 -17.32 7.72 6.70
CA VAL A 299 -16.08 8.20 7.32
C VAL A 299 -16.27 8.29 8.84
N THR A 300 -15.43 7.58 9.58
CA THR A 300 -15.34 7.62 11.04
C THR A 300 -14.02 8.25 11.44
N LEU A 301 -14.07 9.34 12.21
CA LEU A 301 -12.88 9.97 12.78
C LEU A 301 -12.84 9.68 14.29
N LEU A 302 -11.67 9.24 14.77
CA LEU A 302 -11.46 8.80 16.16
C LEU A 302 -10.67 9.85 16.92
N PRO A 303 -11.26 10.50 17.94
CA PRO A 303 -10.57 11.49 18.77
C PRO A 303 -9.35 10.89 19.47
N GLY A 304 -8.23 11.63 19.50
CA GLY A 304 -7.03 11.23 20.22
C GLY A 304 -6.15 10.19 19.53
N VAL A 305 -6.61 9.57 18.46
CA VAL A 305 -5.88 8.53 17.74
C VAL A 305 -4.96 9.16 16.69
N ASP A 306 -3.67 8.79 16.71
CA ASP A 306 -2.66 9.18 15.73
C ASP A 306 -2.55 8.15 14.57
N HIS A 307 -1.59 8.35 13.64
CA HIS A 307 -1.45 7.49 12.46
C HIS A 307 -1.21 6.03 12.82
N MET A 308 -0.34 5.76 13.78
CA MET A 308 -0.05 4.39 14.21
C MET A 308 -1.04 3.88 15.27
N GLY A 309 -1.66 4.74 16.03
CA GLY A 309 -2.71 4.40 16.98
C GLY A 309 -3.89 3.69 16.34
N ILE A 310 -4.17 3.97 15.06
CA ILE A 310 -5.25 3.33 14.30
C ILE A 310 -5.15 1.79 14.26
N VAL A 311 -3.95 1.21 14.39
CA VAL A 311 -3.75 -0.24 14.32
C VAL A 311 -3.71 -0.93 15.69
N HIS A 312 -3.75 -0.17 16.81
CA HIS A 312 -3.66 -0.78 18.15
C HIS A 312 -4.53 -0.12 19.24
N ALA A 313 -5.04 1.11 19.04
CA ALA A 313 -5.87 1.78 20.06
C ALA A 313 -7.21 1.05 20.25
N PRO A 314 -7.71 0.88 21.48
CA PRO A 314 -8.94 0.13 21.76
C PRO A 314 -10.16 0.63 20.99
N GLU A 315 -10.34 1.96 20.89
CA GLU A 315 -11.43 2.59 20.14
C GLU A 315 -11.33 2.34 18.62
N ALA A 316 -10.10 2.26 18.09
CA ALA A 316 -9.88 1.91 16.69
C ALA A 316 -10.21 0.44 16.44
N LEU A 317 -9.77 -0.46 17.31
CA LEU A 317 -10.09 -1.89 17.22
C LEU A 317 -11.60 -2.15 17.28
N ALA A 318 -12.33 -1.44 18.15
CA ALA A 318 -13.79 -1.54 18.22
C ALA A 318 -14.45 -1.08 16.92
N ALA A 319 -14.05 0.08 16.37
CA ALA A 319 -14.58 0.62 15.12
C ALA A 319 -14.26 -0.30 13.91
N ILE A 320 -13.06 -0.88 13.87
CA ILE A 320 -12.64 -1.84 12.83
C ILE A 320 -13.48 -3.12 12.91
N GLY A 321 -13.67 -3.67 14.11
CA GLY A 321 -14.49 -4.87 14.33
C GLY A 321 -15.92 -4.67 13.86
N GLU A 322 -16.53 -3.52 14.19
CA GLU A 322 -17.86 -3.16 13.71
C GLU A 322 -17.91 -3.04 12.16
N ALA A 323 -16.94 -2.34 11.56
CA ALA A 323 -16.90 -2.17 10.12
C ALA A 323 -16.68 -3.48 9.35
N ALA A 324 -15.92 -4.41 9.92
CA ALA A 324 -15.64 -5.72 9.33
C ALA A 324 -16.83 -6.70 9.42
N THR A 325 -17.76 -6.49 10.35
CA THR A 325 -18.86 -7.43 10.63
C THR A 325 -20.24 -7.00 10.14
N ARG A 326 -20.46 -5.72 9.90
CA ARG A 326 -21.72 -5.19 9.33
C ARG A 326 -21.90 -5.57 7.88
#